data_1b814af1ab732dd02cca80c7db81b51a
#
_entry.id   1b814af1ab732dd02cca80c7db81b51a
#
_cell.length_a   1.000
_cell.length_b   1.000
_cell.length_c   1.000
_cell.angle_alpha   90.00
_cell.angle_beta   90.00
_cell.angle_gamma   90.00
#
_symmetry.space_group_name_H-M   'P 1'
#
loop_
_entity.id
_entity.type
_entity.pdbx_description
1 polymer ?
#
loop_
_entity_poly.entity_id
_entity_poly.type
_entity_poly.pdbx_seq_one_letter_code
_entity_poly.pdbx_strand_id
1 'polypeptide(L)'
;MKAIIAGGGTGGHLFPAIALAEELRSRRPDLSLLFVGVEGGFEASLLATRGWDFEGIRASGLQGKRLLSRLRSLTLIPSGLIRSLSILRRFRPDVVVGFGGYASAAMVLSGVLARVPTVIHEQNALPGLANRWLGRIVDRVAVAFEEASEFFPKSKVRVTGNPVRAELFGVSRAEAATRLGLDPNRFTLLIFGGSQGAHRLNQAVMEALPMLTDERERIQFIHATGPRDLSLVRQGYDALGCPAVVEPFFQAMAVAYATADLCFCRAGAGTVAELCALGKPSVLVPFPFAA
;
A
#
# COMPACT_ATOMS: atom_id res chain seq x y z
N MET A 1 -11.84 22.75 -7.89
CA MET A 1 -11.99 21.35 -8.35
C MET A 1 -12.20 20.43 -7.14
N LYS A 2 -13.08 19.43 -7.26
CA LYS A 2 -13.35 18.44 -6.19
C LYS A 2 -13.04 17.03 -6.70
N ALA A 3 -12.31 16.23 -5.94
CA ALA A 3 -12.03 14.85 -6.31
C ALA A 3 -12.32 13.89 -5.17
N ILE A 4 -12.86 12.71 -5.51
CA ILE A 4 -12.95 11.57 -4.59
C ILE A 4 -11.85 10.58 -4.95
N ILE A 5 -11.09 10.18 -3.94
CA ILE A 5 -10.09 9.11 -4.05
C ILE A 5 -10.60 7.93 -3.24
N ALA A 6 -10.92 6.84 -3.93
CA ALA A 6 -11.50 5.65 -3.32
C ALA A 6 -10.50 4.49 -3.33
N GLY A 7 -10.19 3.98 -2.15
CA GLY A 7 -9.25 2.88 -1.97
C GLY A 7 -9.16 2.47 -0.51
N GLY A 8 -8.71 1.29 -0.23
CA GLY A 8 -8.56 0.84 1.15
C GLY A 8 -8.59 -0.68 1.31
N GLY A 9 -8.64 -1.14 2.56
CA GLY A 9 -8.58 -2.54 2.92
C GLY A 9 -7.16 -3.12 2.95
N THR A 10 -6.22 -2.53 2.21
CA THR A 10 -4.79 -2.92 2.23
C THR A 10 -3.88 -1.71 1.98
N GLY A 11 -2.65 -1.77 2.47
CA GLY A 11 -1.63 -0.74 2.19
C GLY A 11 -1.32 -0.60 0.70
N GLY A 12 -1.41 -1.69 -0.07
CA GLY A 12 -1.16 -1.69 -1.52
C GLY A 12 -2.11 -0.79 -2.32
N HIS A 13 -3.33 -0.59 -1.85
CA HIS A 13 -4.29 0.35 -2.45
C HIS A 13 -4.20 1.75 -1.84
N LEU A 14 -3.92 1.83 -0.54
CA LEU A 14 -3.97 3.10 0.19
C LEU A 14 -2.76 3.99 -0.06
N PHE A 15 -1.54 3.43 -0.02
CA PHE A 15 -0.33 4.25 -0.18
C PHE A 15 -0.20 4.91 -1.56
N PRO A 16 -0.48 4.24 -2.69
CA PRO A 16 -0.54 4.92 -3.98
C PRO A 16 -1.64 5.98 -4.06
N ALA A 17 -2.78 5.77 -3.39
CA ALA A 17 -3.86 6.75 -3.31
C ALA A 17 -3.42 8.01 -2.53
N ILE A 18 -2.70 7.84 -1.42
CA ILE A 18 -2.12 8.94 -0.64
C ILE A 18 -1.07 9.69 -1.49
N ALA A 19 -0.17 8.97 -2.16
CA ALA A 19 0.85 9.58 -3.00
C ALA A 19 0.23 10.45 -4.11
N LEU A 20 -0.83 9.97 -4.77
CA LEU A 20 -1.56 10.77 -5.74
C LEU A 20 -2.22 12.00 -5.09
N ALA A 21 -2.83 11.84 -3.92
CA ALA A 21 -3.49 12.94 -3.22
C ALA A 21 -2.51 14.05 -2.81
N GLU A 22 -1.35 13.67 -2.29
CA GLU A 22 -0.27 14.60 -1.91
C GLU A 22 0.24 15.38 -3.12
N GLU A 23 0.48 14.72 -4.24
CA GLU A 23 0.91 15.35 -5.48
C GLU A 23 -0.15 16.27 -6.07
N LEU A 24 -1.42 15.87 -6.06
CA LEU A 24 -2.52 16.71 -6.50
C LEU A 24 -2.68 17.95 -5.62
N ARG A 25 -2.56 17.83 -4.30
CA ARG A 25 -2.62 18.97 -3.35
C ARG A 25 -1.46 19.93 -3.58
N SER A 26 -0.26 19.41 -3.83
CA SER A 26 0.93 20.22 -4.13
C SER A 26 0.74 21.07 -5.40
N ARG A 27 0.20 20.46 -6.46
CA ARG A 27 -0.04 21.15 -7.74
C ARG A 27 -1.27 22.06 -7.75
N ARG A 28 -2.26 21.73 -6.95
CA ARG A 28 -3.56 22.42 -6.89
C ARG A 28 -4.00 22.61 -5.44
N PRO A 29 -3.48 23.64 -4.74
CA PRO A 29 -3.83 23.90 -3.33
C PRO A 29 -5.31 24.18 -3.09
N ASP A 30 -6.03 24.62 -4.12
CA ASP A 30 -7.48 24.85 -4.13
C ASP A 30 -8.32 23.58 -4.27
N LEU A 31 -7.68 22.41 -4.42
CA LEU A 31 -8.36 21.14 -4.64
C LEU A 31 -8.97 20.62 -3.34
N SER A 32 -10.28 20.37 -3.35
CA SER A 32 -10.97 19.65 -2.27
C SER A 32 -10.89 18.14 -2.54
N LEU A 33 -10.30 17.40 -1.62
CA LEU A 33 -10.14 15.94 -1.72
C LEU A 33 -10.95 15.26 -0.61
N LEU A 34 -11.67 14.20 -0.97
CA LEU A 34 -12.35 13.31 -0.05
C LEU A 34 -11.87 11.88 -0.29
N PHE A 35 -11.33 11.25 0.74
CA PHE A 35 -11.03 9.83 0.70
C PHE A 35 -12.27 9.00 1.04
N VAL A 36 -12.43 7.90 0.32
CA VAL A 36 -13.49 6.92 0.58
C VAL A 36 -12.87 5.53 0.71
N GLY A 37 -13.14 4.86 1.84
CA GLY A 37 -12.59 3.54 2.15
C GLY A 37 -13.58 2.67 2.93
N VAL A 38 -13.06 1.63 3.60
CA VAL A 38 -13.87 0.72 4.39
C VAL A 38 -14.15 1.33 5.76
N GLU A 39 -15.42 1.33 6.19
CA GLU A 39 -15.82 1.78 7.52
C GLU A 39 -15.15 0.90 8.60
N GLY A 40 -14.44 1.55 9.56
CA GLY A 40 -13.67 0.86 10.59
C GLY A 40 -12.35 0.25 10.11
N GLY A 41 -11.93 0.54 8.87
CA GLY A 41 -10.62 0.16 8.34
C GLY A 41 -9.47 0.97 8.97
N PHE A 42 -8.25 0.45 8.85
CA PHE A 42 -7.04 1.14 9.34
C PHE A 42 -6.77 2.46 8.62
N GLU A 43 -7.31 2.61 7.41
CA GLU A 43 -7.17 3.81 6.59
C GLU A 43 -7.72 5.05 7.27
N ALA A 44 -8.81 4.94 8.04
CA ALA A 44 -9.44 6.08 8.69
C ALA A 44 -8.49 6.80 9.66
N SER A 45 -7.79 6.06 10.51
CA SER A 45 -6.83 6.63 11.46
C SER A 45 -5.59 7.20 10.75
N LEU A 46 -5.07 6.51 9.75
CA LEU A 46 -3.90 6.95 8.99
C LEU A 46 -4.19 8.24 8.20
N LEU A 47 -5.36 8.34 7.58
CA LEU A 47 -5.76 9.53 6.83
C LEU A 47 -6.03 10.72 7.76
N ALA A 48 -6.63 10.48 8.93
CA ALA A 48 -6.86 11.52 9.93
C ALA A 48 -5.55 12.14 10.45
N THR A 49 -4.51 11.33 10.71
CA THR A 49 -3.19 11.85 11.12
C THR A 49 -2.52 12.71 10.06
N ARG A 50 -2.93 12.59 8.79
CA ARG A 50 -2.43 13.37 7.65
C ARG A 50 -3.34 14.55 7.28
N GLY A 51 -4.41 14.79 8.03
CA GLY A 51 -5.36 15.88 7.80
C GLY A 51 -6.18 15.71 6.51
N TRP A 52 -6.51 14.45 6.14
CA TRP A 52 -7.38 14.14 5.02
C TRP A 52 -8.81 13.87 5.47
N ASP A 53 -9.78 14.43 4.76
CA ASP A 53 -11.18 14.09 4.95
C ASP A 53 -11.45 12.66 4.50
N PHE A 54 -12.17 11.89 5.33
CA PHE A 54 -12.46 10.48 5.08
C PHE A 54 -13.93 10.15 5.33
N GLU A 55 -14.52 9.35 4.44
CA GLU A 55 -15.81 8.71 4.62
C GLU A 55 -15.74 7.20 4.44
N GLY A 56 -16.33 6.48 5.39
CA GLY A 56 -16.43 5.02 5.35
C GLY A 56 -17.67 4.53 4.60
N ILE A 57 -17.45 3.46 3.81
CA ILE A 57 -18.51 2.64 3.23
C ILE A 57 -18.50 1.28 3.91
N ARG A 58 -19.67 0.80 4.33
CA ARG A 58 -19.80 -0.58 4.81
C ARG A 58 -19.52 -1.55 3.68
N ALA A 59 -18.37 -2.19 3.73
CA ALA A 59 -17.91 -3.09 2.70
C ALA A 59 -17.31 -4.34 3.36
N SER A 60 -17.63 -5.50 2.81
CA SER A 60 -17.07 -6.77 3.25
C SER A 60 -16.49 -7.50 2.04
N GLY A 61 -15.17 -7.76 2.05
CA GLY A 61 -14.52 -8.55 1.00
C GLY A 61 -15.12 -9.95 0.88
N LEU A 62 -15.19 -10.46 -0.35
CA LEU A 62 -15.73 -11.80 -0.68
C LEU A 62 -14.67 -12.90 -0.59
N GLN A 63 -13.37 -12.54 -0.60
CA GLN A 63 -12.28 -13.52 -0.60
C GLN A 63 -12.14 -14.24 0.75
N GLY A 64 -12.00 -15.57 0.69
CA GLY A 64 -11.70 -16.42 1.85
C GLY A 64 -12.87 -16.73 2.79
N LYS A 65 -14.11 -16.33 2.48
CA LYS A 65 -15.26 -16.53 3.35
C LYS A 65 -16.11 -17.77 2.97
N ARG A 66 -16.68 -18.45 4.00
CA ARG A 66 -17.63 -19.57 3.83
C ARG A 66 -18.91 -19.12 3.11
N LEU A 67 -19.65 -20.05 2.51
CA LEU A 67 -20.81 -19.81 1.63
C LEU A 67 -21.87 -18.87 2.24
N LEU A 68 -22.20 -19.03 3.52
CA LEU A 68 -23.15 -18.19 4.26
C LEU A 68 -22.67 -16.72 4.41
N SER A 69 -21.36 -16.50 4.53
CA SER A 69 -20.80 -15.15 4.61
C SER A 69 -20.69 -14.48 3.23
N ARG A 70 -20.68 -15.27 2.14
CA ARG A 70 -20.79 -14.75 0.76
C ARG A 70 -22.20 -14.20 0.50
N LEU A 71 -23.24 -14.90 0.93
CA LEU A 71 -24.63 -14.41 0.83
C LEU A 71 -24.84 -13.10 1.61
N ARG A 72 -24.29 -13.00 2.83
CA ARG A 72 -24.32 -11.77 3.63
C ARG A 72 -23.53 -10.63 2.97
N SER A 73 -22.45 -10.94 2.25
CA SER A 73 -21.68 -9.95 1.50
C SER A 73 -22.46 -9.43 0.28
N LEU A 74 -23.30 -10.23 -0.35
CA LEU A 74 -24.16 -9.80 -1.47
C LEU A 74 -25.20 -8.76 -1.03
N THR A 75 -25.72 -8.84 0.20
CA THR A 75 -26.66 -7.84 0.74
C THR A 75 -25.98 -6.50 1.07
N LEU A 76 -24.65 -6.49 1.24
CA LEU A 76 -23.88 -5.25 1.49
C LEU A 76 -23.60 -4.46 0.20
N ILE A 77 -23.69 -5.08 -0.98
CA ILE A 77 -23.46 -4.39 -2.26
C ILE A 77 -24.45 -3.24 -2.47
N PRO A 78 -25.78 -3.44 -2.33
CA PRO A 78 -26.75 -2.36 -2.48
C PRO A 78 -26.53 -1.23 -1.46
N SER A 79 -26.22 -1.56 -0.19
CA SER A 79 -25.98 -0.55 0.85
C SER A 79 -24.72 0.28 0.56
N GLY A 80 -23.66 -0.34 0.06
CA GLY A 80 -22.45 0.33 -0.38
C GLY A 80 -22.70 1.30 -1.54
N LEU A 81 -23.50 0.89 -2.54
CA LEU A 81 -23.92 1.74 -3.65
C LEU A 81 -24.76 2.93 -3.21
N ILE A 82 -25.77 2.71 -2.36
CA ILE A 82 -26.64 3.77 -1.82
C ILE A 82 -25.80 4.79 -1.05
N ARG A 83 -24.88 4.33 -0.20
CA ARG A 83 -23.97 5.21 0.55
C ARG A 83 -23.07 5.99 -0.40
N SER A 84 -22.48 5.34 -1.41
CA SER A 84 -21.65 5.99 -2.42
C SER A 84 -22.39 7.06 -3.20
N LEU A 85 -23.63 6.79 -3.64
CA LEU A 85 -24.49 7.78 -4.32
C LEU A 85 -24.83 8.96 -3.40
N SER A 86 -25.07 8.72 -2.10
CA SER A 86 -25.29 9.79 -1.12
C SER A 86 -24.06 10.69 -0.97
N ILE A 87 -22.84 10.08 -0.91
CA ILE A 87 -21.57 10.81 -0.86
C ILE A 87 -21.40 11.67 -2.13
N LEU A 88 -21.61 11.09 -3.32
CA LEU A 88 -21.52 11.81 -4.59
C LEU A 88 -22.46 13.02 -4.66
N ARG A 89 -23.72 12.84 -4.26
CA ARG A 89 -24.73 13.94 -4.26
C ARG A 89 -24.35 15.08 -3.33
N ARG A 90 -23.78 14.77 -2.16
CA ARG A 90 -23.39 15.76 -1.15
C ARG A 90 -22.07 16.46 -1.52
N PHE A 91 -21.04 15.70 -1.88
CA PHE A 91 -19.72 16.24 -2.17
C PHE A 91 -19.63 16.87 -3.57
N ARG A 92 -20.35 16.32 -4.56
CA ARG A 92 -20.38 16.78 -5.97
C ARG A 92 -18.96 16.82 -6.58
N PRO A 93 -18.30 15.68 -6.70
CA PRO A 93 -16.95 15.63 -7.25
C PRO A 93 -16.95 15.87 -8.75
N ASP A 94 -15.86 16.47 -9.25
CA ASP A 94 -15.55 16.58 -10.69
C ASP A 94 -14.94 15.29 -11.24
N VAL A 95 -14.37 14.45 -10.38
CA VAL A 95 -13.74 13.17 -10.76
C VAL A 95 -13.74 12.18 -9.58
N VAL A 96 -13.88 10.89 -9.89
CA VAL A 96 -13.70 9.78 -8.96
C VAL A 96 -12.52 8.92 -9.40
N VAL A 97 -11.55 8.73 -8.52
CA VAL A 97 -10.37 7.89 -8.77
C VAL A 97 -10.40 6.66 -7.84
N GLY A 98 -10.41 5.46 -8.42
CA GLY A 98 -10.42 4.20 -7.67
C GLY A 98 -9.07 3.50 -7.69
N PHE A 99 -8.58 3.10 -6.50
CA PHE A 99 -7.32 2.36 -6.33
C PHE A 99 -7.53 0.88 -6.02
N GLY A 100 -8.75 0.37 -6.14
CA GLY A 100 -9.06 -1.01 -5.85
C GLY A 100 -9.62 -1.24 -4.45
N GLY A 101 -9.99 -2.47 -4.19
CA GLY A 101 -10.75 -2.84 -3.01
C GLY A 101 -12.26 -2.63 -3.20
N TYR A 102 -13.02 -3.17 -2.25
CA TYR A 102 -14.47 -3.25 -2.37
C TYR A 102 -15.18 -1.89 -2.27
N ALA A 103 -14.74 -1.03 -1.35
CA ALA A 103 -15.29 0.32 -1.19
C ALA A 103 -15.02 1.18 -2.43
N SER A 104 -13.82 1.04 -3.04
CA SER A 104 -13.47 1.68 -4.29
C SER A 104 -14.38 1.24 -5.43
N ALA A 105 -14.66 -0.07 -5.55
CA ALA A 105 -15.54 -0.57 -6.60
C ALA A 105 -16.95 0.03 -6.52
N ALA A 106 -17.54 0.11 -5.32
CA ALA A 106 -18.84 0.71 -5.11
C ALA A 106 -18.86 2.21 -5.46
N MET A 107 -17.82 2.96 -5.05
CA MET A 107 -17.72 4.38 -5.32
C MET A 107 -17.52 4.66 -6.81
N VAL A 108 -16.62 3.94 -7.49
CA VAL A 108 -16.37 4.09 -8.93
C VAL A 108 -17.62 3.75 -9.74
N LEU A 109 -18.29 2.62 -9.42
CA LEU A 109 -19.55 2.25 -10.09
C LEU A 109 -20.62 3.33 -9.90
N SER A 110 -20.73 3.89 -8.70
CA SER A 110 -21.65 5.00 -8.43
C SER A 110 -21.29 6.26 -9.25
N GLY A 111 -20.00 6.54 -9.43
CA GLY A 111 -19.51 7.61 -10.29
C GLY A 111 -19.94 7.43 -11.74
N VAL A 112 -19.76 6.23 -12.29
CA VAL A 112 -20.22 5.88 -13.66
C VAL A 112 -21.73 6.08 -13.80
N LEU A 113 -22.53 5.57 -12.84
CA LEU A 113 -23.99 5.73 -12.86
C LEU A 113 -24.44 7.20 -12.75
N ALA A 114 -23.71 8.01 -12.00
CA ALA A 114 -23.96 9.43 -11.84
C ALA A 114 -23.36 10.29 -12.99
N ARG A 115 -22.71 9.69 -13.97
CA ARG A 115 -22.00 10.35 -15.08
C ARG A 115 -20.92 11.33 -14.60
N VAL A 116 -20.28 11.04 -13.46
CA VAL A 116 -19.08 11.73 -13.00
C VAL A 116 -17.87 11.07 -13.68
N PRO A 117 -16.91 11.82 -14.21
CA PRO A 117 -15.67 11.29 -14.78
C PRO A 117 -14.98 10.31 -13.80
N THR A 118 -14.60 9.13 -14.31
CA THR A 118 -14.06 8.03 -13.50
C THR A 118 -12.72 7.54 -14.02
N VAL A 119 -11.81 7.32 -13.09
CA VAL A 119 -10.48 6.72 -13.34
C VAL A 119 -10.30 5.56 -12.38
N ILE A 120 -9.75 4.45 -12.84
CA ILE A 120 -9.21 3.42 -11.94
C ILE A 120 -7.70 3.31 -12.12
N HIS A 121 -7.01 2.99 -11.03
CA HIS A 121 -5.60 2.64 -11.04
C HIS A 121 -5.42 1.17 -10.65
N GLU A 122 -4.68 0.43 -11.47
CA GLU A 122 -4.31 -0.96 -11.20
C GLU A 122 -2.82 -1.04 -10.88
N GLN A 123 -2.49 -1.51 -9.70
CA GLN A 123 -1.13 -1.58 -9.18
C GLN A 123 -0.39 -2.85 -9.60
N ASN A 124 -1.12 -3.93 -9.90
CA ASN A 124 -0.54 -5.24 -10.16
C ASN A 124 -0.45 -5.53 -11.66
N ALA A 125 0.51 -6.34 -12.06
CA ALA A 125 0.59 -6.85 -13.43
C ALA A 125 -0.62 -7.71 -13.80
N LEU A 126 -1.16 -8.50 -12.85
CA LEU A 126 -2.41 -9.22 -12.99
C LEU A 126 -3.54 -8.46 -12.27
N PRO A 127 -4.46 -7.83 -13.01
CA PRO A 127 -5.51 -7.02 -12.41
C PRO A 127 -6.50 -7.82 -11.57
N GLY A 128 -6.93 -7.21 -10.45
CA GLY A 128 -8.00 -7.76 -9.65
C GLY A 128 -9.35 -7.81 -10.39
N LEU A 129 -10.20 -8.78 -10.05
CA LEU A 129 -11.50 -9.00 -10.72
C LEU A 129 -12.36 -7.73 -10.77
N ALA A 130 -12.41 -6.95 -9.68
CA ALA A 130 -13.19 -5.73 -9.63
C ALA A 130 -12.69 -4.69 -10.66
N ASN A 131 -11.38 -4.47 -10.75
CA ASN A 131 -10.79 -3.55 -11.73
C ASN A 131 -10.98 -4.05 -13.17
N ARG A 132 -10.89 -5.36 -13.42
CA ARG A 132 -11.16 -5.95 -14.76
C ARG A 132 -12.59 -5.66 -15.23
N TRP A 133 -13.57 -5.71 -14.34
CA TRP A 133 -14.94 -5.35 -14.64
C TRP A 133 -15.14 -3.86 -14.84
N LEU A 134 -14.67 -3.07 -13.89
CA LEU A 134 -14.80 -1.61 -13.92
C LEU A 134 -14.11 -0.99 -15.13
N GLY A 135 -12.95 -1.53 -15.53
CA GLY A 135 -12.18 -1.02 -16.68
C GLY A 135 -12.96 -0.98 -18.00
N ARG A 136 -14.02 -1.80 -18.13
CA ARG A 136 -14.89 -1.77 -19.31
C ARG A 136 -15.79 -0.53 -19.35
N ILE A 137 -16.19 -0.02 -18.19
CA ILE A 137 -17.22 1.02 -18.06
C ILE A 137 -16.69 2.38 -17.62
N VAL A 138 -15.53 2.46 -16.95
CA VAL A 138 -14.90 3.75 -16.56
C VAL A 138 -14.35 4.51 -17.76
N ASP A 139 -14.06 5.80 -17.59
CA ASP A 139 -13.52 6.65 -18.64
C ASP A 139 -12.05 6.38 -18.93
N ARG A 140 -11.25 6.13 -17.89
CA ARG A 140 -9.80 5.87 -18.01
C ARG A 140 -9.33 4.81 -17.04
N VAL A 141 -8.27 4.11 -17.45
CA VAL A 141 -7.56 3.10 -16.66
C VAL A 141 -6.08 3.45 -16.64
N ALA A 142 -5.56 3.76 -15.47
CA ALA A 142 -4.13 3.87 -15.23
C ALA A 142 -3.59 2.52 -14.77
N VAL A 143 -2.48 2.06 -15.34
CA VAL A 143 -1.85 0.80 -14.95
C VAL A 143 -0.41 1.02 -14.56
N ALA A 144 0.05 0.29 -13.53
CA ALA A 144 1.43 0.36 -13.08
C ALA A 144 2.38 -0.40 -14.02
N PHE A 145 1.93 -1.49 -14.62
CA PHE A 145 2.70 -2.37 -15.48
C PHE A 145 2.04 -2.48 -16.86
N GLU A 146 2.87 -2.55 -17.91
CA GLU A 146 2.38 -2.64 -19.28
C GLU A 146 1.56 -3.91 -19.53
N GLU A 147 1.95 -5.02 -18.91
CA GLU A 147 1.27 -6.32 -18.99
C GLU A 147 -0.19 -6.24 -18.52
N ALA A 148 -0.48 -5.37 -17.57
CA ALA A 148 -1.86 -5.16 -17.12
C ALA A 148 -2.76 -4.56 -18.21
N SER A 149 -2.18 -3.89 -19.21
CA SER A 149 -2.92 -3.25 -20.30
C SER A 149 -3.73 -4.24 -21.14
N GLU A 150 -3.29 -5.48 -21.25
CA GLU A 150 -3.96 -6.52 -22.03
C GLU A 150 -5.36 -6.87 -21.50
N PHE A 151 -5.62 -6.59 -20.23
CA PHE A 151 -6.90 -6.89 -19.58
C PHE A 151 -7.96 -5.80 -19.75
N PHE A 152 -7.60 -4.68 -20.37
CA PHE A 152 -8.46 -3.50 -20.47
C PHE A 152 -8.61 -3.02 -21.93
N PRO A 153 -9.68 -2.26 -22.25
CA PRO A 153 -9.82 -1.64 -23.58
C PRO A 153 -8.66 -0.67 -23.86
N LYS A 154 -7.90 -0.91 -24.91
CA LYS A 154 -6.68 -0.15 -25.26
C LYS A 154 -6.89 1.37 -25.34
N SER A 155 -8.06 1.82 -25.81
CA SER A 155 -8.39 3.25 -25.91
C SER A 155 -8.51 3.97 -24.57
N LYS A 156 -8.70 3.24 -23.47
CA LYS A 156 -8.87 3.79 -22.11
C LYS A 156 -7.60 3.74 -21.28
N VAL A 157 -6.64 2.87 -21.65
CA VAL A 157 -5.46 2.58 -20.84
C VAL A 157 -4.37 3.64 -20.98
N ARG A 158 -3.71 3.93 -19.86
CA ARG A 158 -2.44 4.65 -19.77
C ARG A 158 -1.51 3.91 -18.82
N VAL A 159 -0.30 3.63 -19.27
CA VAL A 159 0.78 3.15 -18.41
C VAL A 159 1.35 4.36 -17.67
N THR A 160 1.20 4.38 -16.36
CA THR A 160 1.58 5.52 -15.49
C THR A 160 2.64 5.16 -14.46
N GLY A 161 2.96 3.88 -14.32
CA GLY A 161 3.67 3.41 -13.13
C GLY A 161 2.75 3.42 -11.89
N ASN A 162 3.32 3.07 -10.75
CA ASN A 162 2.63 3.13 -9.47
C ASN A 162 3.03 4.41 -8.72
N PRO A 163 2.10 5.23 -8.23
CA PRO A 163 2.45 6.43 -7.47
C PRO A 163 3.27 6.09 -6.22
N VAL A 164 4.38 6.80 -6.03
CA VAL A 164 5.29 6.66 -4.90
C VAL A 164 5.25 7.92 -4.06
N ARG A 165 5.24 7.78 -2.74
CA ARG A 165 5.13 8.90 -1.79
C ARG A 165 6.37 9.78 -1.85
N ALA A 166 6.16 11.10 -1.96
CA ALA A 166 7.26 12.07 -2.02
C ALA A 166 8.11 12.06 -0.74
N GLU A 167 7.51 11.76 0.41
CA GLU A 167 8.21 11.66 1.71
C GLU A 167 9.35 10.63 1.75
N LEU A 168 9.38 9.69 0.80
CA LEU A 168 10.43 8.66 0.73
C LEU A 168 11.76 9.21 0.20
N PHE A 169 11.75 10.39 -0.41
CA PHE A 169 12.91 11.01 -1.00
C PHE A 169 13.52 12.09 -0.07
N GLY A 170 14.81 12.41 -0.28
CA GLY A 170 15.45 13.54 0.38
C GLY A 170 15.93 13.30 1.80
N VAL A 171 15.82 12.08 2.34
CA VAL A 171 16.39 11.73 3.65
C VAL A 171 17.83 11.28 3.47
N SER A 172 18.77 11.93 4.16
CA SER A 172 20.17 11.51 4.12
C SER A 172 20.39 10.23 4.95
N ARG A 173 21.31 9.37 4.49
CA ARG A 173 21.68 8.14 5.21
C ARG A 173 22.15 8.42 6.63
N ALA A 174 23.00 9.43 6.81
CA ALA A 174 23.57 9.77 8.11
C ALA A 174 22.50 10.19 9.12
N GLU A 175 21.57 11.08 8.72
CA GLU A 175 20.44 11.47 9.55
C GLU A 175 19.51 10.30 9.86
N ALA A 176 19.22 9.47 8.85
CA ALA A 176 18.37 8.30 9.01
C ALA A 176 18.96 7.29 9.99
N ALA A 177 20.24 6.95 9.85
CA ALA A 177 20.93 6.04 10.75
C ALA A 177 20.95 6.59 12.19
N THR A 178 21.25 7.87 12.37
CA THR A 178 21.24 8.53 13.68
C THR A 178 19.85 8.44 14.34
N ARG A 179 18.77 8.69 13.59
CA ARG A 179 17.39 8.58 14.10
C ARG A 179 17.04 7.15 14.56
N LEU A 180 17.65 6.14 13.96
CA LEU A 180 17.44 4.75 14.28
C LEU A 180 18.42 4.23 15.36
N GLY A 181 19.40 5.05 15.78
CA GLY A 181 20.47 4.59 16.68
C GLY A 181 21.42 3.59 16.03
N LEU A 182 21.58 3.65 14.71
CA LEU A 182 22.41 2.77 13.88
C LEU A 182 23.67 3.51 13.40
N ASP A 183 24.71 2.73 13.10
CA ASP A 183 25.96 3.26 12.54
C ASP A 183 25.80 3.51 11.02
N PRO A 184 26.00 4.75 10.51
CA PRO A 184 25.86 5.03 9.09
C PRO A 184 26.92 4.35 8.21
N ASN A 185 28.02 3.83 8.81
CA ASN A 185 29.11 3.19 8.09
C ASN A 185 28.97 1.65 8.01
N ARG A 186 28.03 1.06 8.75
CA ARG A 186 27.74 -0.39 8.68
C ARG A 186 26.79 -0.72 7.56
N PHE A 187 26.99 -1.89 6.95
CA PHE A 187 26.03 -2.43 5.99
C PHE A 187 24.68 -2.70 6.66
N THR A 188 23.62 -2.12 6.14
CA THR A 188 22.28 -2.22 6.73
C THR A 188 21.36 -3.07 5.88
N LEU A 189 20.87 -4.17 6.43
CA LEU A 189 19.85 -5.02 5.82
C LEU A 189 18.47 -4.63 6.35
N LEU A 190 17.59 -4.15 5.47
CA LEU A 190 16.20 -3.86 5.78
C LEU A 190 15.32 -5.05 5.44
N ILE A 191 14.60 -5.59 6.43
CA ILE A 191 13.72 -6.75 6.28
C ILE A 191 12.28 -6.34 6.56
N PHE A 192 11.35 -6.63 5.63
CA PHE A 192 9.92 -6.36 5.86
C PHE A 192 8.99 -7.21 5.00
N GLY A 193 7.85 -7.56 5.57
CA GLY A 193 6.83 -8.43 4.93
C GLY A 193 5.51 -7.72 4.57
N GLY A 194 5.44 -6.40 4.74
CA GLY A 194 4.20 -5.62 4.65
C GLY A 194 3.60 -5.34 6.05
N SER A 195 2.45 -4.67 6.10
CA SER A 195 1.86 -4.14 7.34
C SER A 195 1.51 -5.20 8.40
N GLN A 196 1.28 -6.44 8.01
CA GLN A 196 0.99 -7.56 8.93
C GLN A 196 2.23 -8.43 9.22
N GLY A 197 3.37 -8.09 8.63
CA GLY A 197 4.57 -8.92 8.65
C GLY A 197 4.48 -10.13 7.71
N ALA A 198 5.53 -10.94 7.69
CA ALA A 198 5.59 -12.18 6.91
C ALA A 198 6.30 -13.26 7.71
N HIS A 199 5.54 -14.05 8.46
CA HIS A 199 6.06 -15.07 9.39
C HIS A 199 7.17 -15.95 8.79
N ARG A 200 6.97 -16.49 7.59
CA ARG A 200 7.99 -17.32 6.91
C ARG A 200 9.26 -16.55 6.55
N LEU A 201 9.13 -15.25 6.23
CA LEU A 201 10.27 -14.40 5.98
C LEU A 201 11.05 -14.14 7.27
N ASN A 202 10.33 -13.85 8.35
CA ASN A 202 10.93 -13.66 9.67
C ASN A 202 11.66 -14.93 10.15
N GLN A 203 11.03 -16.11 9.98
CA GLN A 203 11.67 -17.40 10.29
C GLN A 203 12.96 -17.62 9.50
N ALA A 204 12.93 -17.43 8.18
CA ALA A 204 14.10 -17.60 7.33
C ALA A 204 15.26 -16.69 7.74
N VAL A 205 14.96 -15.45 8.15
CA VAL A 205 15.99 -14.53 8.68
C VAL A 205 16.56 -15.06 10.00
N MET A 206 15.72 -15.52 10.91
CA MET A 206 16.18 -16.07 12.20
C MET A 206 17.01 -17.34 12.03
N GLU A 207 16.68 -18.19 11.05
CA GLU A 207 17.47 -19.39 10.72
C GLU A 207 18.82 -19.03 10.08
N ALA A 208 18.89 -17.95 9.30
CA ALA A 208 20.13 -17.48 8.66
C ALA A 208 21.02 -16.65 9.60
N LEU A 209 20.47 -16.04 10.64
CA LEU A 209 21.18 -15.09 11.51
C LEU A 209 22.42 -15.68 12.19
N PRO A 210 22.46 -16.95 12.66
CA PRO A 210 23.67 -17.57 13.19
C PRO A 210 24.84 -17.63 12.21
N MET A 211 24.55 -17.69 10.89
CA MET A 211 25.59 -17.71 9.85
C MET A 211 26.21 -16.33 9.61
N LEU A 212 25.61 -15.27 10.14
CA LEU A 212 26.06 -13.88 9.98
C LEU A 212 26.74 -13.34 11.25
N THR A 213 26.90 -14.15 12.31
CA THR A 213 27.48 -13.71 13.57
C THR A 213 28.92 -13.24 13.48
N ASP A 214 29.72 -13.81 12.58
CA ASP A 214 31.09 -13.37 12.33
C ASP A 214 31.18 -12.00 11.66
N GLU A 215 30.10 -11.56 11.00
CA GLU A 215 29.98 -10.27 10.33
C GLU A 215 29.26 -9.21 11.20
N ARG A 216 28.91 -9.51 12.43
CA ARG A 216 28.11 -8.63 13.32
C ARG A 216 28.72 -7.23 13.52
N GLU A 217 30.02 -7.10 13.39
CA GLU A 217 30.71 -5.80 13.48
C GLU A 217 30.53 -4.96 12.19
N ARG A 218 30.19 -5.59 11.08
CA ARG A 218 30.07 -4.96 9.75
C ARG A 218 28.63 -4.79 9.30
N ILE A 219 27.72 -5.64 9.82
CA ILE A 219 26.31 -5.72 9.44
C ILE A 219 25.42 -5.24 10.59
N GLN A 220 24.31 -4.59 10.26
CA GLN A 220 23.23 -4.23 11.16
C GLN A 220 21.88 -4.40 10.46
N PHE A 221 20.80 -4.43 11.24
CA PHE A 221 19.51 -4.83 10.75
C PHE A 221 18.42 -3.80 11.08
N ILE A 222 17.47 -3.63 10.15
CA ILE A 222 16.18 -2.97 10.38
C ILE A 222 15.12 -4.00 10.02
N HIS A 223 14.28 -4.42 10.98
CA HIS A 223 13.34 -5.50 10.76
C HIS A 223 11.90 -5.13 11.15
N ALA A 224 11.01 -5.02 10.15
CA ALA A 224 9.57 -4.86 10.35
C ALA A 224 8.89 -6.23 10.38
N THR A 225 8.65 -6.74 11.58
CA THR A 225 8.26 -8.15 11.79
C THR A 225 6.77 -8.43 11.63
N GLY A 226 5.94 -7.39 11.75
CA GLY A 226 4.53 -7.54 12.11
C GLY A 226 4.35 -7.75 13.62
N PRO A 227 3.16 -7.53 14.16
CA PRO A 227 2.91 -7.60 15.61
C PRO A 227 3.09 -9.01 16.19
N ARG A 228 2.86 -10.04 15.39
CA ARG A 228 2.88 -11.44 15.84
C ARG A 228 4.28 -11.93 16.23
N ASP A 229 5.29 -11.57 15.45
CA ASP A 229 6.64 -12.17 15.55
C ASP A 229 7.64 -11.24 16.25
N LEU A 230 7.19 -10.07 16.70
CA LEU A 230 8.06 -9.03 17.29
C LEU A 230 8.98 -9.57 18.40
N SER A 231 8.40 -10.25 19.38
CA SER A 231 9.16 -10.76 20.53
C SER A 231 10.16 -11.83 20.12
N LEU A 232 9.77 -12.76 19.24
CA LEU A 232 10.62 -13.82 18.73
C LEU A 232 11.85 -13.26 18.00
N VAL A 233 11.61 -12.34 17.09
CA VAL A 233 12.67 -11.76 16.25
C VAL A 233 13.61 -10.89 17.10
N ARG A 234 13.08 -10.08 18.02
CA ARG A 234 13.90 -9.26 18.93
C ARG A 234 14.84 -10.14 19.76
N GLN A 235 14.29 -11.18 20.41
CA GLN A 235 15.10 -12.14 21.18
C GLN A 235 16.17 -12.82 20.34
N GLY A 236 15.90 -13.13 19.08
CA GLY A 236 16.87 -13.73 18.17
C GLY A 236 18.09 -12.83 17.90
N TYR A 237 17.87 -11.54 17.65
CA TYR A 237 18.97 -10.58 17.50
C TYR A 237 19.73 -10.35 18.79
N ASP A 238 19.04 -10.21 19.93
CA ASP A 238 19.64 -10.00 21.24
C ASP A 238 20.53 -11.17 21.64
N ALA A 239 20.05 -12.41 21.46
CA ALA A 239 20.78 -13.63 21.81
C ALA A 239 22.12 -13.79 21.05
N LEU A 240 22.21 -13.24 19.83
CA LEU A 240 23.41 -13.32 19.00
C LEU A 240 24.24 -12.02 19.03
N GLY A 241 23.81 -11.00 19.78
CA GLY A 241 24.49 -9.73 19.87
C GLY A 241 24.54 -8.97 18.53
N CYS A 242 23.57 -9.19 17.64
CA CYS A 242 23.49 -8.54 16.35
C CYS A 242 22.79 -7.17 16.48
N PRO A 243 23.41 -6.05 16.06
CA PRO A 243 22.77 -4.74 16.12
C PRO A 243 21.51 -4.68 15.23
N ALA A 244 20.36 -4.44 15.84
CA ALA A 244 19.10 -4.44 15.11
C ALA A 244 18.08 -3.45 15.68
N VAL A 245 17.35 -2.78 14.79
CA VAL A 245 16.14 -2.04 15.10
C VAL A 245 14.94 -2.90 14.68
N VAL A 246 14.21 -3.41 15.68
CA VAL A 246 13.11 -4.37 15.44
C VAL A 246 11.79 -3.74 15.85
N GLU A 247 10.91 -3.54 14.91
CA GLU A 247 9.60 -2.92 15.11
C GLU A 247 8.49 -3.77 14.49
N PRO A 248 7.27 -3.72 15.02
CA PRO A 248 6.16 -4.41 14.39
C PRO A 248 5.81 -3.79 13.03
N PHE A 249 6.00 -2.47 12.92
CA PHE A 249 5.74 -1.70 11.72
C PHE A 249 6.52 -0.37 11.74
N PHE A 250 7.18 -0.03 10.66
CA PHE A 250 7.84 1.27 10.51
C PHE A 250 6.88 2.29 9.89
N GLN A 251 6.47 3.29 10.65
CA GLN A 251 5.69 4.41 10.11
C GLN A 251 6.52 5.29 9.18
N ALA A 252 7.78 5.54 9.54
CA ALA A 252 8.72 6.34 8.77
C ALA A 252 9.58 5.46 7.85
N MET A 253 8.97 4.80 6.86
CA MET A 253 9.70 3.96 5.89
C MET A 253 10.81 4.73 5.15
N ALA A 254 10.67 6.05 4.98
CA ALA A 254 11.71 6.89 4.40
C ALA A 254 13.06 6.75 5.13
N VAL A 255 13.03 6.72 6.46
CA VAL A 255 14.22 6.57 7.31
C VAL A 255 14.81 5.17 7.14
N ALA A 256 13.98 4.13 7.14
CA ALA A 256 14.41 2.75 6.94
C ALA A 256 15.05 2.54 5.56
N TYR A 257 14.40 3.03 4.50
CA TYR A 257 14.95 2.98 3.14
C TYR A 257 16.24 3.78 2.99
N ALA A 258 16.32 5.00 3.56
CA ALA A 258 17.50 5.82 3.47
C ALA A 258 18.74 5.14 4.10
N THR A 259 18.55 4.44 5.22
CA THR A 259 19.64 3.71 5.92
C THR A 259 20.02 2.41 5.21
N ALA A 260 19.09 1.75 4.53
CA ALA A 260 19.29 0.43 3.94
C ALA A 260 20.25 0.42 2.75
N ASP A 261 21.15 -0.58 2.72
CA ASP A 261 21.98 -0.94 1.57
C ASP A 261 21.30 -2.02 0.73
N LEU A 262 20.62 -2.96 1.38
CA LEU A 262 19.88 -4.05 0.76
C LEU A 262 18.52 -4.21 1.43
N CYS A 263 17.50 -4.45 0.64
CA CYS A 263 16.15 -4.77 1.13
C CYS A 263 15.84 -6.25 0.91
N PHE A 264 15.40 -6.96 1.94
CA PHE A 264 14.88 -8.32 1.87
C PHE A 264 13.38 -8.29 2.21
N CYS A 265 12.53 -8.44 1.21
CA CYS A 265 11.11 -8.14 1.40
C CYS A 265 10.16 -8.90 0.49
N ARG A 266 8.85 -8.78 0.77
CA ARG A 266 7.80 -9.27 -0.13
C ARG A 266 7.71 -8.44 -1.40
N ALA A 267 7.47 -9.12 -2.54
CA ALA A 267 7.34 -8.54 -3.88
C ALA A 267 5.93 -7.92 -4.12
N GLY A 268 5.47 -7.04 -3.23
CA GLY A 268 4.22 -6.31 -3.45
C GLY A 268 4.42 -5.18 -4.46
N ALA A 269 3.43 -4.89 -5.31
CA ALA A 269 3.53 -3.90 -6.37
C ALA A 269 3.95 -2.50 -5.86
N GLY A 270 3.40 -2.05 -4.71
CA GLY A 270 3.82 -0.79 -4.07
C GLY A 270 5.28 -0.83 -3.61
N THR A 271 5.70 -1.94 -2.99
CA THR A 271 7.09 -2.12 -2.53
C THR A 271 8.06 -2.09 -3.71
N VAL A 272 7.76 -2.82 -4.79
CA VAL A 272 8.60 -2.83 -5.99
C VAL A 272 8.73 -1.43 -6.58
N ALA A 273 7.63 -0.68 -6.66
CA ALA A 273 7.65 0.70 -7.16
C ALA A 273 8.50 1.62 -6.27
N GLU A 274 8.39 1.52 -4.95
CA GLU A 274 9.22 2.29 -4.00
C GLU A 274 10.71 1.94 -4.14
N LEU A 275 11.05 0.66 -4.19
CA LEU A 275 12.44 0.18 -4.36
C LEU A 275 13.05 0.68 -5.67
N CYS A 276 12.32 0.56 -6.79
CA CYS A 276 12.76 1.07 -8.09
C CYS A 276 12.97 2.59 -8.07
N ALA A 277 12.02 3.33 -7.51
CA ALA A 277 12.09 4.79 -7.44
C ALA A 277 13.25 5.30 -6.56
N LEU A 278 13.62 4.52 -5.53
CA LEU A 278 14.73 4.82 -4.63
C LEU A 278 16.08 4.21 -5.07
N GLY A 279 16.10 3.41 -6.15
CA GLY A 279 17.29 2.72 -6.61
C GLY A 279 17.85 1.71 -5.59
N LYS A 280 16.97 1.08 -4.77
CA LYS A 280 17.41 0.17 -3.70
C LYS A 280 17.63 -1.26 -4.19
N PRO A 281 18.82 -1.82 -4.03
CA PRO A 281 19.07 -3.25 -4.23
C PRO A 281 18.13 -4.07 -3.37
N SER A 282 17.59 -5.17 -3.92
CA SER A 282 16.61 -5.94 -3.18
C SER A 282 16.59 -7.42 -3.54
N VAL A 283 16.33 -8.25 -2.54
CA VAL A 283 15.95 -9.66 -2.67
C VAL A 283 14.45 -9.74 -2.42
N LEU A 284 13.71 -10.09 -3.47
CA LEU A 284 12.26 -10.12 -3.45
C LEU A 284 11.73 -11.54 -3.23
N VAL A 285 10.87 -11.69 -2.24
CA VAL A 285 10.22 -12.97 -1.91
C VAL A 285 8.74 -12.89 -2.30
N PRO A 286 8.32 -13.55 -3.38
CA PRO A 286 6.92 -13.55 -3.80
C PRO A 286 5.99 -14.07 -2.72
N PHE A 287 4.76 -13.52 -2.67
CA PHE A 287 3.73 -14.06 -1.79
C PHE A 287 3.15 -15.33 -2.43
N PRO A 288 3.18 -16.50 -1.75
CA PRO A 288 2.85 -17.78 -2.37
C PRO A 288 1.37 -17.93 -2.79
N PHE A 289 0.52 -17.04 -2.30
CA PHE A 289 -0.92 -17.01 -2.60
C PHE A 289 -1.32 -15.75 -3.40
N ALA A 290 -0.35 -15.06 -4.01
CA ALA A 290 -0.65 -14.00 -4.95
C ALA A 290 -1.29 -14.62 -6.19
N ALA A 291 -2.53 -14.21 -6.51
CA ALA A 291 -3.23 -14.63 -7.71
C ALA A 291 -2.65 -13.96 -8.95
#